data_d9d355116f6b7605fde723a4009ee10a
#
_entry.id   d9d355116f6b7605fde723a4009ee10a
#
_cell.length_a   1.000
_cell.length_b   1.000
_cell.length_c   1.000
_cell.angle_alpha   90.00
_cell.angle_beta   90.00
_cell.angle_gamma   90.00
#
_symmetry.space_group_name_H-M   'P 1'
#
loop_
_entity.id
_entity.type
_entity.pdbx_description
1 polymer ?
#
loop_
_entity_poly.entity_id
_entity_poly.type
_entity_poly.pdbx_seq_one_letter_code
_entity_poly.pdbx_strand_id
1 'polypeptide(L)'
;MKKLIKKIILGISSIFFVISCSSLSAKEYFEKGRYLEALQATANELKDNKKALSIEEENIVASRVSEIERSYRNKLNLAIDEKSKANAYLELWEMNNIVQKNPQLSKYMQSTSYSNSQELLNNAVNNIIRYVNIDPLNRVSDLTVYINKFREYNLQNGIYKDYYELVARRAADIYFEQAMRYENSGDLENARDNYYRAATAYSDFVNNYRGSAQKYREIKRNIDLSKANKYYEEALRNYRLESYETSRSYFERARSIFAEYSMNVQVNQIDSYITSITRTIELNKANTAYNNAIMYYNSSDFNRAKSNFEEARKIYSKYSMTLQVNQIDSYLTNLNRTKELKEAQDDYNNGLKNYQNRNYQNALSYFNRARSVFAKYGFNVEITTIDMYIQNINNQQNTNENNSRFESYYNNAKYYEKLAQTTYNYEAKVSYYSKARMEYINALAYTTNSYYINEINERISFIDATIGTDYQIKK
;
A
#
# COMPACT_ATOMS: atom_id res chain seq x y z
N MET A 1 -1.62 4.04 11.90
CA MET A 1 -1.48 3.48 13.25
C MET A 1 -2.64 3.80 14.20
N LYS A 2 -3.17 5.04 14.31
CA LYS A 2 -4.32 5.38 15.20
C LYS A 2 -5.64 4.60 14.92
N LYS A 3 -5.90 4.17 13.68
CA LYS A 3 -7.08 3.33 13.33
C LYS A 3 -6.92 1.86 13.71
N LEU A 4 -5.68 1.36 13.85
CA LEU A 4 -5.41 -0.02 14.23
C LEU A 4 -5.48 -0.19 15.76
N ILE A 5 -5.01 0.80 16.51
CA ILE A 5 -5.05 0.80 17.99
C ILE A 5 -6.49 0.97 18.50
N LYS A 6 -7.34 1.78 17.83
CA LYS A 6 -8.77 1.86 18.18
C LYS A 6 -9.52 0.55 17.90
N LYS A 7 -9.11 -0.25 16.89
CA LYS A 7 -9.71 -1.57 16.64
C LYS A 7 -9.23 -2.64 17.62
N ILE A 8 -8.04 -2.51 18.19
CA ILE A 8 -7.53 -3.46 19.20
C ILE A 8 -8.15 -3.18 20.57
N ILE A 9 -8.38 -1.92 20.94
CA ILE A 9 -9.05 -1.56 22.21
C ILE A 9 -10.55 -1.88 22.18
N LEU A 10 -11.21 -1.72 21.02
CA LEU A 10 -12.60 -2.17 20.83
C LEU A 10 -12.74 -3.69 20.68
N GLY A 11 -11.69 -4.40 20.26
CA GLY A 11 -11.65 -5.85 20.17
C GLY A 11 -11.48 -6.56 21.51
N ILE A 12 -10.86 -5.91 22.49
CA ILE A 12 -10.66 -6.49 23.84
C ILE A 12 -11.90 -6.26 24.73
N SER A 13 -12.66 -5.17 24.52
CA SER A 13 -13.93 -4.97 25.26
C SER A 13 -15.11 -5.76 24.68
N SER A 14 -15.02 -6.23 23.43
CA SER A 14 -16.08 -7.04 22.80
C SER A 14 -15.86 -8.55 22.88
N ILE A 15 -14.70 -9.00 23.36
CA ILE A 15 -14.43 -10.43 23.59
C ILE A 15 -15.01 -10.92 24.95
N PHE A 16 -15.39 -9.99 25.83
CA PHE A 16 -16.07 -10.36 27.08
C PHE A 16 -17.60 -10.46 26.96
N PHE A 17 -18.21 -10.27 25.79
CA PHE A 17 -19.65 -10.29 25.62
C PHE A 17 -20.23 -11.24 24.57
N VAL A 18 -19.41 -12.16 24.03
CA VAL A 18 -19.95 -13.26 23.19
C VAL A 18 -19.25 -14.58 23.56
N ILE A 19 -19.33 -14.94 24.81
CA ILE A 19 -19.49 -16.34 25.15
C ILE A 19 -20.91 -16.41 25.70
N SER A 20 -21.87 -16.80 24.88
CA SER A 20 -23.06 -17.47 25.38
C SER A 20 -22.58 -18.81 25.92
N CYS A 21 -21.88 -18.77 27.03
CA CYS A 21 -21.70 -19.92 27.88
C CYS A 21 -23.11 -20.22 28.41
N SER A 22 -23.59 -21.39 28.17
CA SER A 22 -24.55 -22.01 29.08
C SER A 22 -24.09 -21.63 30.49
N SER A 23 -24.83 -20.76 31.17
CA SER A 23 -24.55 -20.40 32.55
C SER A 23 -24.47 -21.70 33.32
N LEU A 24 -23.32 -21.93 33.99
CA LEU A 24 -23.18 -23.10 34.83
C LEU A 24 -24.36 -23.12 35.82
N SER A 25 -24.89 -24.29 36.11
CA SER A 25 -25.94 -24.44 37.13
C SER A 25 -25.43 -24.02 38.49
N ALA A 26 -26.32 -23.70 39.41
CA ALA A 26 -25.93 -23.39 40.79
C ALA A 26 -25.12 -24.52 41.42
N LYS A 27 -25.41 -25.78 41.08
CA LYS A 27 -24.66 -26.96 41.51
C LYS A 27 -23.24 -26.95 41.00
N GLU A 28 -23.01 -26.69 39.69
CA GLU A 28 -21.67 -26.67 39.10
C GLU A 28 -20.80 -25.51 39.62
N TYR A 29 -21.38 -24.33 39.86
CA TYR A 29 -20.66 -23.26 40.55
C TYR A 29 -20.25 -23.66 41.96
N PHE A 30 -21.17 -24.27 42.69
CA PHE A 30 -20.92 -24.72 44.06
C PHE A 30 -19.81 -25.76 44.13
N GLU A 31 -19.85 -26.81 43.29
CA GLU A 31 -18.83 -27.85 43.20
C GLU A 31 -17.45 -27.32 42.82
N LYS A 32 -17.39 -26.20 42.08
CA LYS A 32 -16.16 -25.50 41.75
C LYS A 32 -15.68 -24.52 42.84
N GLY A 33 -16.36 -24.44 43.96
CA GLY A 33 -16.04 -23.51 45.05
C GLY A 33 -16.35 -22.04 44.75
N ARG A 34 -17.09 -21.76 43.66
CA ARG A 34 -17.52 -20.41 43.25
C ARG A 34 -18.81 -20.03 43.97
N TYR A 35 -18.69 -19.78 45.27
CA TYR A 35 -19.84 -19.70 46.17
C TYR A 35 -20.76 -18.50 45.96
N LEU A 36 -20.23 -17.31 45.61
CA LEU A 36 -21.07 -16.15 45.31
C LEU A 36 -21.89 -16.35 44.05
N GLU A 37 -21.25 -16.91 43.02
CA GLU A 37 -21.93 -17.24 41.77
C GLU A 37 -22.93 -18.37 41.94
N ALA A 38 -22.59 -19.37 42.79
CA ALA A 38 -23.52 -20.44 43.15
C ALA A 38 -24.76 -19.88 43.85
N LEU A 39 -24.56 -18.95 44.77
CA LEU A 39 -25.66 -18.27 45.49
C LEU A 39 -26.53 -17.42 44.55
N GLN A 40 -25.93 -16.67 43.64
CA GLN A 40 -26.67 -15.88 42.65
C GLN A 40 -27.43 -16.79 41.66
N ALA A 41 -26.82 -17.87 41.21
CA ALA A 41 -27.48 -18.86 40.35
C ALA A 41 -28.66 -19.53 41.06
N THR A 42 -28.48 -19.89 42.35
CA THR A 42 -29.57 -20.43 43.21
C THR A 42 -30.71 -19.40 43.33
N ALA A 43 -30.41 -18.11 43.49
CA ALA A 43 -31.44 -17.07 43.53
C ALA A 43 -32.23 -16.98 42.22
N ASN A 44 -31.54 -17.11 41.09
CA ASN A 44 -32.18 -17.08 39.77
C ASN A 44 -33.04 -18.36 39.57
N GLU A 45 -32.52 -19.56 39.93
CA GLU A 45 -33.30 -20.79 39.89
C GLU A 45 -34.58 -20.70 40.69
N LEU A 46 -34.54 -20.10 41.89
CA LEU A 46 -35.71 -19.89 42.76
C LEU A 46 -36.70 -18.88 42.17
N LYS A 47 -36.21 -17.85 41.45
CA LYS A 47 -37.04 -16.80 40.84
C LYS A 47 -37.76 -17.33 39.59
N ASP A 48 -37.06 -18.15 38.78
CA ASP A 48 -37.58 -18.66 37.51
C ASP A 48 -38.57 -19.85 37.74
N ASN A 49 -38.52 -20.49 38.90
CA ASN A 49 -39.35 -21.60 39.23
C ASN A 49 -40.78 -21.12 39.66
N LYS A 50 -41.70 -21.16 38.73
CA LYS A 50 -43.14 -20.77 38.95
C LYS A 50 -43.95 -21.79 39.80
N LYS A 51 -43.38 -22.96 40.08
CA LYS A 51 -44.01 -24.00 40.91
C LYS A 51 -43.30 -24.03 42.27
N ALA A 52 -44.06 -24.39 43.32
CA ALA A 52 -43.43 -24.67 44.61
C ALA A 52 -42.45 -25.82 44.46
N LEU A 53 -41.26 -25.67 45.06
CA LEU A 53 -40.23 -26.70 45.09
C LEU A 53 -40.76 -27.95 45.80
N SER A 54 -40.35 -29.11 45.35
CA SER A 54 -40.51 -30.35 46.12
C SER A 54 -39.69 -30.27 47.40
N ILE A 55 -40.02 -31.10 48.39
CA ILE A 55 -39.28 -31.19 49.65
C ILE A 55 -37.81 -31.54 49.41
N GLU A 56 -37.51 -32.38 48.42
CA GLU A 56 -36.15 -32.74 48.03
C GLU A 56 -35.37 -31.56 47.44
N GLU A 57 -35.98 -30.82 46.54
CA GLU A 57 -35.39 -29.59 45.94
C GLU A 57 -35.17 -28.52 47.01
N GLU A 58 -36.11 -28.33 47.95
CA GLU A 58 -35.94 -27.39 49.06
C GLU A 58 -34.73 -27.78 49.95
N ASN A 59 -34.59 -29.09 50.27
CA ASN A 59 -33.47 -29.60 51.05
C ASN A 59 -32.12 -29.38 50.34
N ILE A 60 -32.05 -29.57 49.02
CA ILE A 60 -30.83 -29.34 48.23
C ILE A 60 -30.47 -27.84 48.28
N VAL A 61 -31.42 -26.94 48.06
CA VAL A 61 -31.20 -25.48 48.16
C VAL A 61 -30.76 -25.09 49.57
N ALA A 62 -31.44 -25.58 50.61
CA ALA A 62 -31.14 -25.29 52.02
C ALA A 62 -29.71 -25.75 52.37
N SER A 63 -29.33 -26.97 52.00
CA SER A 63 -27.97 -27.48 52.21
C SER A 63 -26.91 -26.62 51.53
N ARG A 64 -27.11 -26.31 50.25
CA ARG A 64 -26.17 -25.49 49.46
C ARG A 64 -26.00 -24.08 50.07
N VAL A 65 -27.09 -23.39 50.36
CA VAL A 65 -27.07 -22.03 50.94
C VAL A 65 -26.39 -22.03 52.32
N SER A 66 -26.75 -23.03 53.19
CA SER A 66 -26.18 -23.16 54.52
C SER A 66 -24.67 -23.48 54.49
N GLU A 67 -24.22 -24.25 53.51
CA GLU A 67 -22.80 -24.57 53.37
C GLU A 67 -21.99 -23.41 52.85
N ILE A 68 -22.53 -22.63 51.90
CA ILE A 68 -21.95 -21.36 51.45
C ILE A 68 -21.78 -20.40 52.62
N GLU A 69 -22.85 -20.19 53.41
CA GLU A 69 -22.81 -19.36 54.61
C GLU A 69 -21.75 -19.81 55.59
N ARG A 70 -21.71 -21.09 55.89
CA ARG A 70 -20.72 -21.68 56.80
C ARG A 70 -19.31 -21.47 56.28
N SER A 71 -19.08 -21.67 55.01
CA SER A 71 -17.78 -21.45 54.38
C SER A 71 -17.25 -20.04 54.57
N TYR A 72 -18.07 -19.03 54.32
CA TYR A 72 -17.67 -17.62 54.47
C TYR A 72 -17.45 -17.23 55.94
N ARG A 73 -18.26 -17.76 56.87
CA ARG A 73 -18.04 -17.55 58.32
C ARG A 73 -16.74 -18.21 58.80
N ASN A 74 -16.46 -19.39 58.32
CA ASN A 74 -15.20 -20.08 58.65
C ASN A 74 -13.99 -19.33 58.08
N LYS A 75 -14.07 -18.77 56.88
CA LYS A 75 -13.01 -17.90 56.36
C LYS A 75 -12.74 -16.71 57.29
N LEU A 76 -13.77 -16.07 57.82
CA LEU A 76 -13.59 -14.97 58.75
C LEU A 76 -12.96 -15.43 60.08
N ASN A 77 -13.43 -16.56 60.64
CA ASN A 77 -12.89 -17.12 61.89
C ASN A 77 -11.42 -17.54 61.76
N LEU A 78 -11.00 -17.98 60.57
CA LEU A 78 -9.63 -18.43 60.28
C LEU A 78 -8.73 -17.25 59.81
N ALA A 79 -9.28 -16.09 59.53
CA ALA A 79 -8.50 -14.94 59.08
C ALA A 79 -7.65 -14.37 60.24
N ILE A 80 -6.33 -14.35 60.04
CA ILE A 80 -5.39 -13.91 61.07
C ILE A 80 -4.96 -12.46 60.80
N ASP A 81 -4.56 -12.17 59.56
CA ASP A 81 -4.06 -10.85 59.15
C ASP A 81 -5.18 -9.91 58.69
N GLU A 82 -4.87 -8.62 58.64
CA GLU A 82 -5.84 -7.55 58.27
C GLU A 82 -6.38 -7.70 56.85
N LYS A 83 -5.56 -8.18 55.89
CA LYS A 83 -5.98 -8.39 54.51
C LYS A 83 -6.96 -9.54 54.39
N SER A 84 -6.65 -10.65 55.07
CA SER A 84 -7.53 -11.84 55.14
C SER A 84 -8.87 -11.51 55.81
N LYS A 85 -8.84 -10.74 56.91
CA LYS A 85 -10.07 -10.23 57.56
C LYS A 85 -10.88 -9.33 56.66
N ALA A 86 -10.23 -8.38 56.01
CA ALA A 86 -10.88 -7.46 55.04
C ALA A 86 -11.61 -8.25 53.94
N ASN A 87 -10.95 -9.20 53.32
CA ASN A 87 -11.54 -10.02 52.27
C ASN A 87 -12.71 -10.86 52.77
N ALA A 88 -12.57 -11.50 53.95
CA ALA A 88 -13.64 -12.30 54.52
C ALA A 88 -14.88 -11.46 54.88
N TYR A 89 -14.71 -10.26 55.45
CA TYR A 89 -15.81 -9.35 55.69
C TYR A 89 -16.47 -8.87 54.40
N LEU A 90 -15.69 -8.58 53.36
CA LEU A 90 -16.20 -8.14 52.06
C LEU A 90 -17.00 -9.26 51.38
N GLU A 91 -16.50 -10.50 51.40
CA GLU A 91 -17.22 -11.68 50.87
C GLU A 91 -18.55 -11.93 51.61
N LEU A 92 -18.55 -11.76 52.94
CA LEU A 92 -19.80 -11.82 53.74
C LEU A 92 -20.76 -10.70 53.41
N TRP A 93 -20.27 -9.49 53.16
CA TRP A 93 -21.09 -8.37 52.72
C TRP A 93 -21.68 -8.63 51.33
N GLU A 94 -20.89 -9.16 50.40
CA GLU A 94 -21.33 -9.53 49.04
C GLU A 94 -22.42 -10.59 49.09
N MET A 95 -22.22 -11.64 49.89
CA MET A 95 -23.22 -12.67 50.15
C MET A 95 -24.52 -12.07 50.69
N ASN A 96 -24.41 -11.21 51.71
CA ASN A 96 -25.57 -10.57 52.31
C ASN A 96 -26.29 -9.66 51.31
N ASN A 97 -25.58 -8.96 50.44
CA ASN A 97 -26.13 -8.11 49.38
C ASN A 97 -26.91 -8.95 48.32
N ILE A 98 -26.42 -10.15 48.01
CA ILE A 98 -27.14 -11.08 47.12
C ILE A 98 -28.45 -11.53 47.81
N VAL A 99 -28.40 -11.87 49.09
CA VAL A 99 -29.60 -12.30 49.84
C VAL A 99 -30.63 -11.17 49.97
N GLN A 100 -30.19 -9.96 50.28
CA GLN A 100 -31.10 -8.78 50.36
C GLN A 100 -31.79 -8.48 49.02
N LYS A 101 -31.09 -8.63 47.91
CA LYS A 101 -31.68 -8.46 46.58
C LYS A 101 -32.57 -9.62 46.15
N ASN A 102 -32.48 -10.76 46.84
CA ASN A 102 -33.20 -12.00 46.53
C ASN A 102 -33.84 -12.56 47.80
N PRO A 103 -34.94 -11.96 48.30
CA PRO A 103 -35.53 -12.32 49.60
C PRO A 103 -35.92 -13.80 49.76
N GLN A 104 -36.17 -14.50 48.62
CA GLN A 104 -36.46 -15.93 48.62
C GLN A 104 -35.30 -16.82 49.18
N LEU A 105 -34.07 -16.27 49.17
CA LEU A 105 -32.92 -16.96 49.77
C LEU A 105 -32.90 -16.87 51.29
N SER A 106 -33.51 -15.86 51.90
CA SER A 106 -33.44 -15.60 53.36
C SER A 106 -33.98 -16.73 54.19
N LYS A 107 -34.98 -17.48 53.73
CA LYS A 107 -35.54 -18.63 54.47
C LYS A 107 -34.56 -19.82 54.61
N TYR A 108 -33.53 -19.86 53.77
CA TYR A 108 -32.51 -20.92 53.78
C TYR A 108 -31.24 -20.54 54.57
N MET A 109 -31.14 -19.30 55.00
CA MET A 109 -30.01 -18.82 55.78
C MET A 109 -30.17 -19.23 57.25
N GLN A 110 -29.08 -19.71 57.86
CA GLN A 110 -29.12 -20.20 59.26
C GLN A 110 -29.02 -19.08 60.30
N SER A 111 -28.61 -17.89 59.89
CA SER A 111 -28.33 -16.78 60.80
C SER A 111 -29.20 -15.58 60.55
N THR A 112 -29.81 -15.07 61.63
CA THR A 112 -30.51 -13.77 61.64
C THR A 112 -29.57 -12.54 61.66
N SER A 113 -28.23 -12.79 61.70
CA SER A 113 -27.20 -11.75 61.80
C SER A 113 -26.93 -10.96 60.52
N TYR A 114 -27.68 -11.20 59.42
CA TYR A 114 -27.52 -10.48 58.15
C TYR A 114 -28.16 -9.10 58.13
N SER A 115 -28.76 -8.69 59.21
CA SER A 115 -29.44 -7.41 59.30
C SER A 115 -28.50 -6.20 59.22
N ASN A 116 -27.19 -6.38 59.34
CA ASN A 116 -26.23 -5.29 59.37
C ASN A 116 -25.18 -5.37 58.24
N SER A 117 -25.61 -5.26 56.99
CA SER A 117 -24.70 -5.13 55.84
C SER A 117 -23.77 -3.95 55.98
N GLN A 118 -24.20 -2.89 56.66
CA GLN A 118 -23.42 -1.69 56.92
C GLN A 118 -22.24 -2.00 57.86
N GLU A 119 -22.44 -2.81 58.90
CA GLU A 119 -21.39 -3.25 59.82
C GLU A 119 -20.37 -4.15 59.12
N LEU A 120 -20.79 -5.09 58.26
CA LEU A 120 -19.89 -5.96 57.50
C LEU A 120 -18.99 -5.13 56.59
N LEU A 121 -19.54 -4.16 55.83
CA LEU A 121 -18.77 -3.28 54.99
C LEU A 121 -17.85 -2.36 55.76
N ASN A 122 -18.33 -1.82 56.91
CA ASN A 122 -17.50 -1.02 57.82
C ASN A 122 -16.28 -1.81 58.34
N ASN A 123 -16.50 -3.05 58.78
CA ASN A 123 -15.42 -3.93 59.22
C ASN A 123 -14.44 -4.28 58.08
N ALA A 124 -14.95 -4.54 56.85
CA ALA A 124 -14.10 -4.73 55.68
C ALA A 124 -13.22 -3.49 55.42
N VAL A 125 -13.82 -2.32 55.35
CA VAL A 125 -13.11 -1.05 55.06
C VAL A 125 -12.08 -0.72 56.15
N ASN A 126 -12.43 -0.88 57.43
CA ASN A 126 -11.50 -0.65 58.52
C ASN A 126 -10.27 -1.57 58.45
N ASN A 127 -10.47 -2.85 58.13
CA ASN A 127 -9.35 -3.79 57.96
C ASN A 127 -8.54 -3.50 56.70
N ILE A 128 -9.16 -3.06 55.59
CA ILE A 128 -8.46 -2.57 54.40
C ILE A 128 -7.52 -1.42 54.75
N ILE A 129 -8.04 -0.42 55.46
CA ILE A 129 -7.27 0.77 55.83
C ILE A 129 -6.14 0.41 56.79
N ARG A 130 -6.41 -0.45 57.81
CA ARG A 130 -5.37 -0.92 58.74
C ARG A 130 -4.27 -1.66 57.96
N TYR A 131 -4.64 -2.59 57.09
CA TYR A 131 -3.70 -3.35 56.25
C TYR A 131 -2.76 -2.45 55.44
N VAL A 132 -3.32 -1.45 54.76
CA VAL A 132 -2.52 -0.53 53.95
C VAL A 132 -1.65 0.37 54.81
N ASN A 133 -2.13 0.81 55.97
CA ASN A 133 -1.39 1.71 56.86
C ASN A 133 -0.13 1.06 57.50
N ILE A 134 -0.01 -0.29 57.50
CA ILE A 134 1.20 -0.97 57.95
C ILE A 134 2.38 -0.68 56.96
N ASP A 135 2.11 -0.64 55.66
CA ASP A 135 3.11 -0.36 54.63
C ASP A 135 2.45 0.33 53.45
N PRO A 136 2.17 1.66 53.55
CA PRO A 136 1.40 2.40 52.60
C PRO A 136 2.01 2.37 51.19
N LEU A 137 3.34 2.45 51.08
CA LEU A 137 4.03 2.57 49.80
C LEU A 137 3.92 1.29 48.95
N ASN A 138 4.05 0.14 49.56
CA ASN A 138 4.02 -1.15 48.88
C ASN A 138 2.61 -1.72 48.74
N ARG A 139 1.68 -1.31 49.61
CA ARG A 139 0.31 -1.89 49.67
C ARG A 139 -0.77 -1.02 49.02
N VAL A 140 -0.46 0.20 48.60
CA VAL A 140 -1.45 1.10 47.98
C VAL A 140 -2.06 0.52 46.70
N SER A 141 -1.32 -0.29 45.94
CA SER A 141 -1.84 -0.98 44.77
C SER A 141 -3.02 -1.91 45.07
N ASP A 142 -3.05 -2.50 46.24
CA ASP A 142 -4.16 -3.35 46.69
C ASP A 142 -5.46 -2.51 46.85
N LEU A 143 -5.38 -1.23 47.24
CA LEU A 143 -6.55 -0.34 47.28
C LEU A 143 -7.23 -0.19 45.95
N THR A 144 -6.48 -0.20 44.83
CA THR A 144 -7.05 -0.14 43.50
C THR A 144 -7.97 -1.33 43.20
N VAL A 145 -7.63 -2.50 43.71
CA VAL A 145 -8.47 -3.71 43.59
C VAL A 145 -9.81 -3.50 44.29
N TYR A 146 -9.76 -3.00 45.55
CA TYR A 146 -10.98 -2.70 46.30
C TYR A 146 -11.80 -1.58 45.71
N ILE A 147 -11.17 -0.52 45.21
CA ILE A 147 -11.82 0.57 44.52
C ILE A 147 -12.59 0.06 43.27
N ASN A 148 -11.95 -0.76 42.43
CA ASN A 148 -12.61 -1.34 41.26
C ASN A 148 -13.79 -2.22 41.68
N LYS A 149 -13.65 -3.03 42.72
CA LYS A 149 -14.73 -3.86 43.23
C LYS A 149 -15.90 -2.99 43.73
N PHE A 150 -15.63 -1.89 44.43
CA PHE A 150 -16.66 -0.97 44.91
C PHE A 150 -17.36 -0.25 43.75
N ARG A 151 -16.65 0.04 42.64
CA ARG A 151 -17.25 0.56 41.38
C ARG A 151 -18.21 -0.46 40.77
N GLU A 152 -17.82 -1.73 40.69
CA GLU A 152 -18.68 -2.80 40.16
C GLU A 152 -20.00 -2.92 40.96
N TYR A 153 -19.92 -2.70 42.27
CA TYR A 153 -21.12 -2.67 43.13
C TYR A 153 -21.84 -1.33 43.16
N ASN A 154 -21.39 -0.33 42.41
CA ASN A 154 -21.97 1.03 42.32
C ASN A 154 -22.06 1.72 43.73
N LEU A 155 -21.06 1.53 44.56
CA LEU A 155 -21.04 2.08 45.93
C LEU A 155 -20.77 3.55 46.01
N GLN A 156 -20.43 4.22 44.89
CA GLN A 156 -20.32 5.69 44.83
C GLN A 156 -21.65 6.41 45.09
N ASN A 157 -22.75 5.67 45.07
CA ASN A 157 -24.11 6.16 45.29
C ASN A 157 -24.75 5.43 46.49
N GLY A 158 -25.65 6.14 47.20
CA GLY A 158 -26.45 5.52 48.28
C GLY A 158 -25.74 5.46 49.65
N ILE A 159 -26.24 4.57 50.49
CA ILE A 159 -25.85 4.48 51.96
C ILE A 159 -24.42 4.00 52.21
N TYR A 160 -23.78 3.39 51.21
CA TYR A 160 -22.41 2.87 51.31
C TYR A 160 -21.36 3.81 50.74
N LYS A 161 -21.73 5.01 50.28
CA LYS A 161 -20.84 5.98 49.65
C LYS A 161 -19.65 6.34 50.53
N ASP A 162 -19.88 6.60 51.82
CA ASP A 162 -18.83 7.06 52.74
C ASP A 162 -17.74 6.00 52.96
N TYR A 163 -18.10 4.75 52.94
CA TYR A 163 -17.14 3.63 53.07
C TYR A 163 -16.25 3.53 51.80
N TYR A 164 -16.84 3.65 50.64
CA TYR A 164 -16.08 3.67 49.39
C TYR A 164 -15.21 4.93 49.35
N GLU A 165 -15.76 6.08 49.66
CA GLU A 165 -15.03 7.36 49.67
C GLU A 165 -13.78 7.27 50.55
N LEU A 166 -13.86 6.66 51.74
CA LEU A 166 -12.73 6.51 52.66
C LEU A 166 -11.58 5.73 52.02
N VAL A 167 -11.88 4.61 51.35
CA VAL A 167 -10.86 3.80 50.63
C VAL A 167 -10.26 4.54 49.48
N ALA A 168 -11.10 5.17 48.65
CA ALA A 168 -10.67 5.94 47.47
C ALA A 168 -9.79 7.15 47.87
N ARG A 169 -10.18 7.87 48.92
CA ARG A 169 -9.42 9.00 49.46
C ARG A 169 -8.06 8.55 49.97
N ARG A 170 -8.02 7.46 50.73
CA ARG A 170 -6.76 6.94 51.27
C ARG A 170 -5.78 6.54 50.17
N ALA A 171 -6.27 5.91 49.12
CA ALA A 171 -5.44 5.59 47.92
C ALA A 171 -4.90 6.88 47.27
N ALA A 172 -5.77 7.83 47.05
CA ALA A 172 -5.41 9.13 46.47
C ALA A 172 -4.36 9.89 47.28
N ASP A 173 -4.50 9.90 48.64
CA ASP A 173 -3.51 10.54 49.53
C ASP A 173 -2.13 9.90 49.38
N ILE A 174 -2.05 8.59 49.43
CA ILE A 174 -0.77 7.86 49.36
C ILE A 174 -0.11 8.12 48.00
N TYR A 175 -0.86 7.98 46.89
CA TYR A 175 -0.32 8.25 45.55
C TYR A 175 0.10 9.74 45.39
N PHE A 176 -0.65 10.65 45.96
CA PHE A 176 -0.29 12.07 45.92
C PHE A 176 1.02 12.35 46.66
N GLU A 177 1.19 11.81 47.88
CA GLU A 177 2.42 11.92 48.66
C GLU A 177 3.63 11.29 47.97
N GLN A 178 3.44 10.13 47.32
CA GLN A 178 4.48 9.51 46.49
C GLN A 178 4.84 10.41 45.32
N ALA A 179 3.85 10.96 44.61
CA ALA A 179 4.07 11.88 43.50
C ALA A 179 4.90 13.09 43.90
N MET A 180 4.58 13.71 45.03
CA MET A 180 5.35 14.84 45.57
C MET A 180 6.82 14.46 45.87
N ARG A 181 7.05 13.29 46.46
CA ARG A 181 8.42 12.80 46.72
C ARG A 181 9.22 12.61 45.44
N TYR A 182 8.63 11.99 44.40
CA TYR A 182 9.27 11.83 43.11
C TYR A 182 9.49 13.14 42.37
N GLU A 183 8.52 14.09 42.43
CA GLU A 183 8.68 15.44 41.86
C GLU A 183 9.85 16.19 42.52
N ASN A 184 9.96 16.14 43.85
CA ASN A 184 11.04 16.77 44.63
C ASN A 184 12.42 16.11 44.35
N SER A 185 12.47 14.82 44.00
CA SER A 185 13.71 14.14 43.62
C SER A 185 14.07 14.31 42.16
N GLY A 186 13.25 14.96 41.36
CA GLY A 186 13.44 15.13 39.91
C GLY A 186 13.03 13.94 39.08
N ASP A 187 12.44 12.89 39.67
CA ASP A 187 11.91 11.73 38.95
C ASP A 187 10.52 12.00 38.40
N LEU A 188 10.50 12.80 37.31
CA LEU A 188 9.26 13.29 36.73
C LEU A 188 8.36 12.20 36.15
N GLU A 189 8.93 11.08 35.67
CA GLU A 189 8.14 9.97 35.13
C GLU A 189 7.31 9.31 36.23
N ASN A 190 7.94 8.97 37.36
CA ASN A 190 7.25 8.38 38.51
C ASN A 190 6.31 9.42 39.18
N ALA A 191 6.68 10.68 39.24
CA ALA A 191 5.80 11.76 39.74
C ALA A 191 4.52 11.85 38.89
N ARG A 192 4.65 11.89 37.57
CA ARG A 192 3.51 11.92 36.62
C ARG A 192 2.55 10.75 36.88
N ASP A 193 3.09 9.54 36.91
CA ASP A 193 2.30 8.32 37.05
C ASP A 193 1.55 8.26 38.40
N ASN A 194 2.18 8.73 39.49
CA ASN A 194 1.54 8.73 40.76
C ASN A 194 0.49 9.90 40.89
N TYR A 195 0.70 11.06 40.29
CA TYR A 195 -0.36 12.07 40.18
C TYR A 195 -1.57 11.57 39.38
N TYR A 196 -1.34 10.82 38.29
CA TYR A 196 -2.41 10.19 37.51
C TYR A 196 -3.21 9.21 38.40
N ARG A 197 -2.50 8.32 39.13
CA ARG A 197 -3.13 7.37 40.04
C ARG A 197 -3.92 8.05 41.16
N ALA A 198 -3.39 9.12 41.73
CA ALA A 198 -4.10 9.92 42.77
C ALA A 198 -5.40 10.51 42.19
N ALA A 199 -5.34 11.11 41.00
CA ALA A 199 -6.52 11.67 40.35
C ALA A 199 -7.56 10.58 40.04
N THR A 200 -7.11 9.41 39.52
CA THR A 200 -7.99 8.31 39.13
C THR A 200 -8.62 7.61 40.32
N ALA A 201 -7.88 7.44 41.43
CA ALA A 201 -8.38 6.74 42.61
C ALA A 201 -9.60 7.47 43.25
N TYR A 202 -9.66 8.79 43.15
CA TYR A 202 -10.73 9.58 43.72
C TYR A 202 -11.66 10.26 42.70
N SER A 203 -11.58 9.85 41.42
CA SER A 203 -12.32 10.48 40.30
C SER A 203 -13.84 10.39 40.44
N ASP A 204 -14.37 9.38 41.13
CA ASP A 204 -15.80 9.21 41.33
C ASP A 204 -16.42 10.27 42.31
N PHE A 205 -15.58 11.00 43.03
CA PHE A 205 -15.98 12.00 44.00
C PHE A 205 -15.54 13.40 43.61
N VAL A 206 -14.30 13.56 43.08
CA VAL A 206 -13.72 14.85 42.69
C VAL A 206 -12.85 14.68 41.45
N ASN A 207 -13.10 15.48 40.41
CA ASN A 207 -12.36 15.43 39.14
C ASN A 207 -10.87 15.86 39.24
N ASN A 208 -10.47 16.59 40.27
CA ASN A 208 -9.10 17.08 40.42
C ASN A 208 -8.67 17.04 41.90
N TYR A 209 -8.51 15.84 42.42
CA TYR A 209 -8.12 15.65 43.83
C TYR A 209 -6.79 16.33 44.13
N ARG A 210 -6.78 17.30 45.03
CA ARG A 210 -5.60 18.10 45.47
C ARG A 210 -4.76 18.65 44.28
N GLY A 211 -5.38 18.89 43.12
CA GLY A 211 -4.68 19.35 41.92
C GLY A 211 -3.94 18.26 41.15
N SER A 212 -4.10 16.99 41.49
CA SER A 212 -3.36 15.86 40.88
C SER A 212 -3.53 15.77 39.36
N ALA A 213 -4.76 15.97 38.89
CA ALA A 213 -5.02 15.92 37.43
C ALA A 213 -4.35 17.07 36.68
N GLN A 214 -4.23 18.24 37.31
CA GLN A 214 -3.50 19.39 36.77
C GLN A 214 -2.00 19.10 36.75
N LYS A 215 -1.44 18.67 37.88
CA LYS A 215 -0.02 18.32 38.04
C LYS A 215 0.40 17.22 37.03
N TYR A 216 -0.43 16.21 36.87
CA TYR A 216 -0.20 15.18 35.84
C TYR A 216 -0.03 15.77 34.43
N ARG A 217 -0.95 16.70 34.05
CA ARG A 217 -0.88 17.34 32.72
C ARG A 217 0.36 18.22 32.56
N GLU A 218 0.72 18.97 33.59
CA GLU A 218 1.89 19.83 33.60
C GLU A 218 3.18 19.04 33.46
N ILE A 219 3.36 18.01 34.28
CA ILE A 219 4.56 17.15 34.22
C ILE A 219 4.62 16.39 32.92
N LYS A 220 3.50 15.82 32.47
CA LYS A 220 3.44 15.16 31.14
C LYS A 220 3.91 16.09 30.04
N ARG A 221 3.40 17.32 30.01
CA ARG A 221 3.82 18.36 29.06
C ARG A 221 5.32 18.61 29.12
N ASN A 222 5.88 18.77 30.32
CA ASN A 222 7.31 19.04 30.51
C ASN A 222 8.18 17.89 30.00
N ILE A 223 7.81 16.64 30.28
CA ILE A 223 8.48 15.43 29.77
C ILE A 223 8.43 15.40 28.25
N ASP A 224 7.24 15.57 27.66
CA ASP A 224 7.03 15.49 26.21
C ASP A 224 7.79 16.62 25.49
N LEU A 225 7.76 17.85 26.02
CA LEU A 225 8.53 18.96 25.44
C LEU A 225 10.04 18.76 25.56
N SER A 226 10.53 18.16 26.67
CA SER A 226 11.93 17.78 26.81
C SER A 226 12.34 16.76 25.74
N LYS A 227 11.49 15.76 25.47
CA LYS A 227 11.70 14.79 24.37
C LYS A 227 11.69 15.47 23.00
N ALA A 228 10.74 16.40 22.78
CA ALA A 228 10.67 17.15 21.52
C ALA A 228 11.93 17.97 21.27
N ASN A 229 12.45 18.65 22.30
CA ASN A 229 13.70 19.39 22.20
C ASN A 229 14.88 18.48 21.89
N LYS A 230 14.99 17.31 22.53
CA LYS A 230 16.03 16.31 22.21
C LYS A 230 15.94 15.86 20.75
N TYR A 231 14.75 15.55 20.23
CA TYR A 231 14.57 15.19 18.82
C TYR A 231 14.93 16.35 17.90
N TYR A 232 14.59 17.58 18.26
CA TYR A 232 14.96 18.76 17.49
C TYR A 232 16.47 18.95 17.39
N GLU A 233 17.19 18.82 18.51
CA GLU A 233 18.66 18.92 18.55
C GLU A 233 19.32 17.79 17.74
N GLU A 234 18.84 16.54 17.85
CA GLU A 234 19.33 15.44 17.02
C GLU A 234 19.04 15.66 15.54
N ALA A 235 17.89 16.24 15.20
CA ALA A 235 17.58 16.63 13.84
C ALA A 235 18.58 17.65 13.29
N LEU A 236 18.86 18.71 14.04
CA LEU A 236 19.85 19.74 13.65
C LEU A 236 21.25 19.16 13.51
N ARG A 237 21.64 18.25 14.40
CA ARG A 237 22.95 17.56 14.32
C ARG A 237 23.06 16.77 13.03
N ASN A 238 22.04 15.95 12.70
CA ASN A 238 22.02 15.15 11.46
C ASN A 238 21.93 16.04 10.21
N TYR A 239 21.24 17.18 10.29
CA TYR A 239 21.20 18.16 9.21
C TYR A 239 22.59 18.71 8.86
N ARG A 240 23.38 19.06 9.87
CA ARG A 240 24.76 19.54 9.71
C ARG A 240 25.71 18.45 9.16
N LEU A 241 25.42 17.18 9.43
CA LEU A 241 26.14 16.02 8.92
C LEU A 241 25.63 15.56 7.55
N GLU A 242 24.72 16.30 6.92
CA GLU A 242 24.09 15.99 5.64
C GLU A 242 23.33 14.64 5.61
N SER A 243 23.07 14.09 6.79
CA SER A 243 22.25 12.86 6.95
C SER A 243 20.76 13.23 6.86
N TYR A 244 20.34 13.71 5.70
CA TYR A 244 19.03 14.36 5.50
C TYR A 244 17.83 13.49 5.83
N GLU A 245 17.82 12.20 5.48
CA GLU A 245 16.72 11.29 5.79
C GLU A 245 16.53 11.11 7.31
N THR A 246 17.65 10.92 8.01
CA THR A 246 17.67 10.79 9.47
C THR A 246 17.23 12.09 10.14
N SER A 247 17.74 13.23 9.66
CA SER A 247 17.37 14.56 10.13
C SER A 247 15.85 14.77 9.99
N ARG A 248 15.28 14.48 8.83
CA ARG A 248 13.85 14.60 8.58
C ARG A 248 13.02 13.77 9.55
N SER A 249 13.42 12.52 9.79
CA SER A 249 12.73 11.63 10.74
C SER A 249 12.70 12.20 12.16
N TYR A 250 13.80 12.77 12.64
CA TYR A 250 13.85 13.42 13.95
C TYR A 250 13.03 14.71 14.00
N PHE A 251 13.06 15.54 12.94
CA PHE A 251 12.19 16.72 12.86
C PHE A 251 10.70 16.34 12.88
N GLU A 252 10.27 15.31 12.17
CA GLU A 252 8.89 14.83 12.19
C GLU A 252 8.44 14.37 13.58
N ARG A 253 9.32 13.70 14.34
CA ARG A 253 9.05 13.33 15.74
C ARG A 253 8.91 14.54 16.63
N ALA A 254 9.81 15.52 16.55
CA ALA A 254 9.73 16.76 17.32
C ALA A 254 8.47 17.53 16.98
N ARG A 255 8.18 17.68 15.68
CA ARG A 255 6.99 18.35 15.16
C ARG A 255 5.69 17.78 15.71
N SER A 256 5.59 16.46 15.75
CA SER A 256 4.38 15.77 16.27
C SER A 256 4.09 16.18 17.71
N ILE A 257 5.11 16.25 18.56
CA ILE A 257 4.96 16.62 19.96
C ILE A 257 4.66 18.11 20.10
N PHE A 258 5.40 18.99 19.42
CA PHE A 258 5.13 20.43 19.49
C PHE A 258 3.72 20.78 18.98
N ALA A 259 3.22 20.08 17.97
CA ALA A 259 1.85 20.26 17.46
C ALA A 259 0.79 19.81 18.47
N GLU A 260 1.01 18.72 19.24
CA GLU A 260 0.12 18.28 20.33
C GLU A 260 -0.10 19.40 21.37
N TYR A 261 0.94 20.17 21.63
CA TYR A 261 0.91 21.28 22.60
C TYR A 261 0.70 22.67 21.96
N SER A 262 0.27 22.73 20.68
CA SER A 262 -0.04 23.97 19.94
C SER A 262 1.14 24.97 19.88
N MET A 263 2.37 24.46 19.83
CA MET A 263 3.59 25.27 19.75
C MET A 263 3.87 25.65 18.29
N ASN A 264 3.04 26.50 17.72
CA ASN A 264 3.02 26.81 16.29
C ASN A 264 4.33 27.42 15.77
N VAL A 265 5.07 28.20 16.59
CA VAL A 265 6.36 28.76 16.18
C VAL A 265 7.37 27.65 15.88
N GLN A 266 7.50 26.69 16.78
CA GLN A 266 8.41 25.54 16.63
C GLN A 266 7.97 24.65 15.47
N VAL A 267 6.67 24.41 15.31
CA VAL A 267 6.11 23.64 14.19
C VAL A 267 6.47 24.28 12.86
N ASN A 268 6.24 25.59 12.69
CA ASN A 268 6.54 26.32 11.46
C ASN A 268 8.05 26.33 11.16
N GLN A 269 8.89 26.46 12.18
CA GLN A 269 10.34 26.38 12.02
C GLN A 269 10.77 24.99 11.51
N ILE A 270 10.23 23.93 12.10
CA ILE A 270 10.50 22.55 11.68
C ILE A 270 10.00 22.30 10.25
N ASP A 271 8.82 22.79 9.90
CA ASP A 271 8.26 22.66 8.54
C ASP A 271 9.17 23.31 7.49
N SER A 272 9.81 24.43 7.82
CA SER A 272 10.82 25.05 6.95
C SER A 272 12.04 24.15 6.74
N TYR A 273 12.54 23.51 7.80
CA TYR A 273 13.64 22.53 7.69
C TYR A 273 13.23 21.32 6.88
N ILE A 274 12.07 20.70 7.14
CA ILE A 274 11.56 19.55 6.41
C ILE A 274 11.42 19.86 4.90
N THR A 275 10.91 21.06 4.59
CA THR A 275 10.78 21.52 3.20
C THR A 275 12.14 21.63 2.51
N SER A 276 13.12 22.27 3.18
CA SER A 276 14.48 22.41 2.68
C SER A 276 15.17 21.04 2.47
N ILE A 277 15.07 20.16 3.46
CA ILE A 277 15.60 18.79 3.41
C ILE A 277 15.00 18.01 2.24
N THR A 278 13.68 18.04 2.11
CA THR A 278 12.97 17.34 1.04
C THR A 278 13.44 17.81 -0.33
N ARG A 279 13.58 19.13 -0.51
CA ARG A 279 14.14 19.71 -1.74
C ARG A 279 15.57 19.20 -2.00
N THR A 280 16.43 19.20 -1.00
CA THR A 280 17.82 18.74 -1.14
C THR A 280 17.89 17.27 -1.53
N ILE A 281 17.13 16.40 -0.87
CA ILE A 281 17.06 14.96 -1.19
C ILE A 281 16.61 14.75 -2.64
N GLU A 282 15.54 15.43 -3.06
CA GLU A 282 15.04 15.30 -4.43
C GLU A 282 16.03 15.82 -5.47
N LEU A 283 16.70 16.96 -5.20
CA LEU A 283 17.73 17.48 -6.11
C LEU A 283 18.94 16.56 -6.21
N ASN A 284 19.38 15.94 -5.10
CA ASN A 284 20.45 14.95 -5.12
C ASN A 284 20.06 13.72 -5.97
N LYS A 285 18.78 13.29 -5.88
CA LYS A 285 18.26 12.25 -6.75
C LYS A 285 18.28 12.66 -8.23
N ALA A 286 17.88 13.89 -8.53
CA ALA A 286 17.93 14.42 -9.89
C ALA A 286 19.35 14.49 -10.44
N ASN A 287 20.33 14.94 -9.63
CA ASN A 287 21.75 14.97 -9.99
C ASN A 287 22.28 13.56 -10.29
N THR A 288 21.90 12.57 -9.47
CA THR A 288 22.30 11.17 -9.69
C THR A 288 21.70 10.63 -11.00
N ALA A 289 20.41 10.85 -11.24
CA ALA A 289 19.77 10.47 -12.49
C ALA A 289 20.40 11.16 -13.71
N TYR A 290 20.72 12.46 -13.61
CA TYR A 290 21.40 13.19 -14.67
C TYR A 290 22.80 12.59 -14.97
N ASN A 291 23.59 12.32 -13.95
CA ASN A 291 24.92 11.73 -14.13
C ASN A 291 24.85 10.32 -14.74
N ASN A 292 23.90 9.50 -14.31
CA ASN A 292 23.64 8.19 -14.91
C ASN A 292 23.22 8.33 -16.38
N ALA A 293 22.37 9.30 -16.70
CA ALA A 293 21.97 9.57 -18.07
C ALA A 293 23.16 9.92 -18.97
N ILE A 294 24.09 10.77 -18.50
CA ILE A 294 25.32 11.10 -19.23
C ILE A 294 26.17 9.85 -19.43
N MET A 295 26.35 9.01 -18.41
CA MET A 295 27.10 7.76 -18.53
C MET A 295 26.50 6.83 -19.59
N TYR A 296 25.18 6.63 -19.59
CA TYR A 296 24.48 5.80 -20.57
C TYR A 296 24.52 6.42 -21.97
N TYR A 297 24.42 7.75 -22.08
CA TYR A 297 24.53 8.45 -23.35
C TYR A 297 25.92 8.20 -23.99
N ASN A 298 26.99 8.33 -23.21
CA ASN A 298 28.36 8.10 -23.68
C ASN A 298 28.62 6.62 -24.04
N SER A 299 27.94 5.67 -23.40
CA SER A 299 28.01 4.24 -23.73
C SER A 299 27.04 3.81 -24.86
N SER A 300 26.35 4.75 -25.48
CA SER A 300 25.32 4.50 -26.53
C SER A 300 24.13 3.66 -26.10
N ASP A 301 23.86 3.55 -24.80
CA ASP A 301 22.61 2.97 -24.27
C ASP A 301 21.54 4.06 -24.23
N PHE A 302 21.00 4.36 -25.40
CA PHE A 302 20.09 5.48 -25.59
C PHE A 302 18.77 5.33 -24.81
N ASN A 303 18.29 4.11 -24.60
CA ASN A 303 17.05 3.88 -23.86
C ASN A 303 17.21 4.21 -22.37
N ARG A 304 18.30 3.74 -21.72
CA ARG A 304 18.58 4.07 -20.34
C ARG A 304 18.94 5.55 -20.16
N ALA A 305 19.70 6.14 -21.09
CA ALA A 305 20.00 7.56 -21.08
C ALA A 305 18.71 8.39 -21.09
N LYS A 306 17.77 8.10 -21.99
CA LYS A 306 16.48 8.78 -22.09
C LYS A 306 15.69 8.71 -20.78
N SER A 307 15.50 7.53 -20.22
CA SER A 307 14.73 7.33 -18.99
C SER A 307 15.32 8.15 -17.81
N ASN A 308 16.63 8.12 -17.65
CA ASN A 308 17.31 8.86 -16.58
C ASN A 308 17.28 10.38 -16.81
N PHE A 309 17.39 10.87 -18.05
CA PHE A 309 17.19 12.28 -18.36
C PHE A 309 15.76 12.74 -18.05
N GLU A 310 14.75 11.96 -18.40
CA GLU A 310 13.34 12.29 -18.12
C GLU A 310 13.05 12.32 -16.61
N GLU A 311 13.64 11.40 -15.81
CA GLU A 311 13.55 11.42 -14.36
C GLU A 311 14.17 12.70 -13.77
N ALA A 312 15.40 13.03 -14.17
CA ALA A 312 16.09 14.24 -13.72
C ALA A 312 15.31 15.50 -14.13
N ARG A 313 14.85 15.57 -15.36
CA ARG A 313 14.04 16.67 -15.90
C ARG A 313 12.78 16.94 -15.08
N LYS A 314 12.06 15.88 -14.72
CA LYS A 314 10.84 15.97 -13.90
C LYS A 314 11.11 16.68 -12.58
N ILE A 315 12.21 16.32 -11.90
CA ILE A 315 12.55 16.90 -10.60
C ILE A 315 13.04 18.35 -10.77
N TYR A 316 13.93 18.62 -11.72
CA TYR A 316 14.41 19.97 -11.97
C TYR A 316 13.27 20.94 -12.36
N SER A 317 12.29 20.47 -13.15
CA SER A 317 11.09 21.24 -13.50
C SER A 317 10.24 21.58 -12.27
N LYS A 318 10.07 20.62 -11.34
CA LYS A 318 9.36 20.83 -10.06
C LYS A 318 9.93 22.00 -9.27
N TYR A 319 11.24 22.18 -9.33
CA TYR A 319 11.96 23.22 -8.59
C TYR A 319 12.35 24.43 -9.46
N SER A 320 11.76 24.57 -10.65
CA SER A 320 11.96 25.68 -11.60
C SER A 320 13.43 25.89 -12.00
N MET A 321 14.20 24.81 -12.09
CA MET A 321 15.61 24.85 -12.47
C MET A 321 15.75 24.87 -14.02
N THR A 322 15.37 25.99 -14.62
CA THR A 322 15.23 26.15 -16.07
C THR A 322 16.51 25.82 -16.85
N LEU A 323 17.68 26.17 -16.31
CA LEU A 323 18.95 25.90 -16.98
C LEU A 323 19.18 24.39 -17.16
N GLN A 324 18.99 23.61 -16.10
CA GLN A 324 19.17 22.16 -16.11
C GLN A 324 18.12 21.48 -17.02
N VAL A 325 16.88 21.98 -16.99
CA VAL A 325 15.80 21.48 -17.88
C VAL A 325 16.18 21.70 -19.34
N ASN A 326 16.60 22.91 -19.72
CA ASN A 326 17.00 23.23 -21.10
C ASN A 326 18.21 22.39 -21.55
N GLN A 327 19.18 22.15 -20.66
CA GLN A 327 20.31 21.29 -20.93
C GLN A 327 19.88 19.84 -21.22
N ILE A 328 18.96 19.29 -20.41
CA ILE A 328 18.43 17.96 -20.62
C ILE A 328 17.62 17.89 -21.92
N ASP A 329 16.80 18.89 -22.21
CA ASP A 329 16.02 18.94 -23.47
C ASP A 329 16.93 18.91 -24.69
N SER A 330 18.08 19.59 -24.64
CA SER A 330 19.10 19.51 -25.68
C SER A 330 19.67 18.08 -25.82
N TYR A 331 19.98 17.41 -24.72
CA TYR A 331 20.43 16.00 -24.76
C TYR A 331 19.35 15.06 -25.32
N LEU A 332 18.11 15.19 -24.91
CA LEU A 332 17.00 14.37 -25.39
C LEU A 332 16.76 14.56 -26.90
N THR A 333 16.86 15.81 -27.40
CA THR A 333 16.78 16.13 -28.83
C THR A 333 17.91 15.47 -29.61
N ASN A 334 19.16 15.60 -29.15
CA ASN A 334 20.34 14.99 -29.76
C ASN A 334 20.27 13.45 -29.72
N LEU A 335 19.79 12.87 -28.65
CA LEU A 335 19.63 11.42 -28.49
C LEU A 335 18.65 10.85 -29.50
N ASN A 336 17.49 11.48 -29.67
CA ASN A 336 16.51 11.07 -30.67
C ASN A 336 17.09 11.18 -32.09
N ARG A 337 17.77 12.27 -32.40
CA ARG A 337 18.47 12.45 -33.68
C ARG A 337 19.51 11.35 -33.94
N THR A 338 20.35 11.06 -32.94
CA THR A 338 21.41 10.04 -33.05
C THR A 338 20.81 8.65 -33.26
N LYS A 339 19.74 8.33 -32.55
CA LYS A 339 19.04 7.06 -32.70
C LYS A 339 18.44 6.91 -34.12
N GLU A 340 17.70 7.91 -34.59
CA GLU A 340 17.10 7.87 -35.92
C GLU A 340 18.18 7.77 -37.03
N LEU A 341 19.30 8.49 -36.89
CA LEU A 341 20.40 8.40 -37.86
C LEU A 341 21.09 7.03 -37.87
N LYS A 342 21.23 6.38 -36.70
CA LYS A 342 21.75 5.02 -36.62
C LYS A 342 20.82 4.01 -37.30
N GLU A 343 19.51 4.11 -37.06
CA GLU A 343 18.51 3.27 -37.72
C GLU A 343 18.51 3.50 -39.25
N ALA A 344 18.67 4.74 -39.70
CA ALA A 344 18.79 5.07 -41.12
C ALA A 344 20.07 4.48 -41.75
N GLN A 345 21.18 4.50 -41.03
CA GLN A 345 22.42 3.88 -41.50
C GLN A 345 22.29 2.35 -41.62
N ASP A 346 21.60 1.72 -40.65
CA ASP A 346 21.31 0.28 -40.70
C ASP A 346 20.37 -0.06 -41.88
N ASP A 347 19.34 0.76 -42.13
CA ASP A 347 18.48 0.64 -43.29
C ASP A 347 19.27 0.80 -44.59
N TYR A 348 20.16 1.79 -44.69
CA TYR A 348 21.04 1.96 -45.85
C TYR A 348 21.89 0.71 -46.13
N ASN A 349 22.52 0.17 -45.09
CA ASN A 349 23.35 -1.05 -45.17
C ASN A 349 22.52 -2.27 -45.61
N ASN A 350 21.32 -2.43 -45.05
CA ASN A 350 20.39 -3.48 -45.48
C ASN A 350 19.93 -3.29 -46.95
N GLY A 351 19.71 -2.06 -47.37
CA GLY A 351 19.44 -1.72 -48.74
C GLY A 351 20.56 -2.15 -49.66
N LEU A 352 21.82 -1.85 -49.35
CA LEU A 352 23.00 -2.28 -50.11
C LEU A 352 23.10 -3.82 -50.23
N LYS A 353 22.92 -4.55 -49.10
CA LYS A 353 22.95 -6.00 -49.10
C LYS A 353 21.86 -6.59 -49.96
N ASN A 354 20.64 -6.07 -49.94
CA ASN A 354 19.56 -6.53 -50.82
C ASN A 354 19.80 -6.17 -52.29
N TYR A 355 20.37 -4.98 -52.56
CA TYR A 355 20.76 -4.60 -53.92
C TYR A 355 21.80 -5.54 -54.50
N GLN A 356 22.86 -5.90 -53.76
CA GLN A 356 23.89 -6.83 -54.17
C GLN A 356 23.31 -8.22 -54.45
N ASN A 357 22.31 -8.64 -53.66
CA ASN A 357 21.60 -9.94 -53.84
C ASN A 357 20.50 -9.86 -54.89
N ARG A 358 20.38 -8.78 -55.66
CA ARG A 358 19.34 -8.52 -56.69
C ARG A 358 17.90 -8.55 -56.15
N ASN A 359 17.73 -8.44 -54.81
CA ASN A 359 16.43 -8.35 -54.17
C ASN A 359 15.94 -6.89 -54.21
N TYR A 360 15.63 -6.39 -55.39
CA TYR A 360 15.42 -4.97 -55.64
C TYR A 360 14.22 -4.36 -54.92
N GLN A 361 13.13 -5.09 -54.72
CA GLN A 361 11.96 -4.59 -54.00
C GLN A 361 12.30 -4.31 -52.51
N ASN A 362 13.01 -5.22 -51.87
CA ASN A 362 13.45 -5.02 -50.48
C ASN A 362 14.50 -3.89 -50.43
N ALA A 363 15.44 -3.84 -51.37
CA ALA A 363 16.43 -2.78 -51.45
C ALA A 363 15.76 -1.38 -51.55
N LEU A 364 14.75 -1.21 -52.40
CA LEU A 364 13.97 0.06 -52.52
C LEU A 364 13.30 0.42 -51.20
N SER A 365 12.68 -0.55 -50.51
CA SER A 365 12.03 -0.29 -49.23
C SER A 365 13.01 0.24 -48.21
N TYR A 366 14.17 -0.40 -48.06
CA TYR A 366 15.21 0.02 -47.13
C TYR A 366 15.82 1.39 -47.54
N PHE A 367 16.13 1.60 -48.81
CA PHE A 367 16.66 2.86 -49.29
C PHE A 367 15.70 4.01 -49.07
N ASN A 368 14.40 3.85 -49.33
CA ASN A 368 13.41 4.89 -49.12
C ASN A 368 13.27 5.27 -47.64
N ARG A 369 13.35 4.29 -46.71
CA ARG A 369 13.34 4.59 -45.26
C ARG A 369 14.58 5.39 -44.87
N ALA A 370 15.76 4.94 -45.24
CA ALA A 370 17.02 5.64 -44.96
C ALA A 370 17.00 7.06 -45.54
N ARG A 371 16.58 7.21 -46.81
CA ARG A 371 16.46 8.49 -47.49
C ARG A 371 15.58 9.49 -46.75
N SER A 372 14.43 9.03 -46.26
CA SER A 372 13.49 9.89 -45.51
C SER A 372 14.13 10.49 -44.26
N VAL A 373 14.88 9.69 -43.51
CA VAL A 373 15.54 10.15 -42.29
C VAL A 373 16.74 11.04 -42.61
N PHE A 374 17.57 10.69 -43.60
CA PHE A 374 18.68 11.56 -44.04
C PHE A 374 18.18 12.91 -44.56
N ALA A 375 17.04 12.93 -45.25
CA ALA A 375 16.42 14.18 -45.72
C ALA A 375 15.93 15.05 -44.54
N LYS A 376 15.32 14.45 -43.51
CA LYS A 376 14.90 15.14 -42.28
C LYS A 376 16.05 15.91 -41.63
N TYR A 377 17.28 15.37 -41.71
CA TYR A 377 18.46 15.95 -41.06
C TYR A 377 19.46 16.59 -41.99
N GLY A 378 19.15 16.72 -43.31
CA GLY A 378 19.93 17.47 -44.29
C GLY A 378 21.21 16.78 -44.78
N PHE A 379 21.27 15.44 -44.77
CA PHE A 379 22.41 14.63 -45.23
C PHE A 379 22.39 14.44 -46.75
N ASN A 380 22.69 15.51 -47.49
CA ASN A 380 22.54 15.57 -48.97
C ASN A 380 23.43 14.57 -49.72
N VAL A 381 24.61 14.22 -49.23
CA VAL A 381 25.51 13.25 -49.88
C VAL A 381 24.90 11.85 -49.81
N GLU A 382 24.41 11.44 -48.68
CA GLU A 382 23.75 10.16 -48.49
C GLU A 382 22.48 10.06 -49.32
N ILE A 383 21.68 11.14 -49.40
CA ILE A 383 20.46 11.18 -50.23
C ILE A 383 20.84 10.99 -51.71
N THR A 384 21.82 11.74 -52.20
CA THR A 384 22.27 11.62 -53.61
C THR A 384 22.74 10.20 -53.91
N THR A 385 23.49 9.59 -53.01
CA THR A 385 23.97 8.21 -53.14
C THR A 385 22.81 7.21 -53.22
N ILE A 386 21.82 7.36 -52.33
CA ILE A 386 20.63 6.50 -52.32
C ILE A 386 19.82 6.68 -53.61
N ASP A 387 19.65 7.92 -54.05
CA ASP A 387 18.91 8.23 -55.28
C ASP A 387 19.57 7.58 -56.50
N MET A 388 20.90 7.52 -56.59
CA MET A 388 21.60 6.77 -57.62
C MET A 388 21.29 5.29 -57.58
N TYR A 389 21.24 4.66 -56.40
CA TYR A 389 20.87 3.22 -56.29
C TYR A 389 19.41 3.01 -56.70
N ILE A 390 18.48 3.85 -56.25
CA ILE A 390 17.07 3.79 -56.66
C ILE A 390 16.91 3.93 -58.16
N GLN A 391 17.59 4.88 -58.77
CA GLN A 391 17.57 5.03 -60.22
C GLN A 391 18.11 3.82 -60.97
N ASN A 392 19.23 3.26 -60.51
CA ASN A 392 19.79 2.03 -61.09
C ASN A 392 18.81 0.84 -60.99
N ILE A 393 18.13 0.67 -59.86
CA ILE A 393 17.13 -0.37 -59.69
C ILE A 393 15.98 -0.21 -60.72
N ASN A 394 15.45 1.01 -60.78
CA ASN A 394 14.34 1.33 -61.69
C ASN A 394 14.73 1.08 -63.16
N ASN A 395 15.95 1.48 -63.57
CA ASN A 395 16.44 1.22 -64.93
C ASN A 395 16.56 -0.27 -65.20
N GLN A 396 17.06 -1.09 -64.29
CA GLN A 396 17.15 -2.53 -64.44
C GLN A 396 15.78 -3.21 -64.50
N GLN A 397 14.83 -2.75 -63.68
CA GLN A 397 13.45 -3.29 -63.72
C GLN A 397 12.78 -2.96 -65.06
N ASN A 398 12.91 -1.71 -65.54
CA ASN A 398 12.38 -1.32 -66.84
C ASN A 398 13.01 -2.13 -67.97
N THR A 399 14.32 -2.37 -67.92
CA THR A 399 15.01 -3.17 -68.91
C THR A 399 14.54 -4.63 -68.89
N ASN A 400 14.37 -5.24 -67.71
CA ASN A 400 13.87 -6.59 -67.57
C ASN A 400 12.41 -6.72 -68.03
N GLU A 401 11.56 -5.74 -67.75
CA GLU A 401 10.18 -5.76 -68.20
C GLU A 401 10.10 -5.60 -69.71
N ASN A 402 10.89 -4.72 -70.31
CA ASN A 402 10.95 -4.56 -71.75
C ASN A 402 11.47 -5.85 -72.41
N ASN A 403 12.52 -6.47 -71.89
CA ASN A 403 13.01 -7.77 -72.40
C ASN A 403 11.95 -8.87 -72.27
N SER A 404 11.22 -8.96 -71.15
CA SER A 404 10.14 -9.95 -70.98
C SER A 404 8.99 -9.73 -71.96
N ARG A 405 8.59 -8.50 -72.21
CA ARG A 405 7.57 -8.14 -73.19
C ARG A 405 8.05 -8.46 -74.61
N PHE A 406 9.31 -8.10 -74.93
CA PHE A 406 9.94 -8.47 -76.21
C PHE A 406 9.88 -9.99 -76.44
N GLU A 407 10.41 -10.79 -75.50
CA GLU A 407 10.42 -12.24 -75.59
C GLU A 407 9.01 -12.81 -75.81
N SER A 408 8.02 -12.32 -75.08
CA SER A 408 6.63 -12.75 -75.22
C SER A 408 6.10 -12.52 -76.65
N TYR A 409 6.21 -11.29 -77.10
CA TYR A 409 5.72 -10.94 -78.48
C TYR A 409 6.50 -11.66 -79.56
N TYR A 410 7.84 -11.73 -79.43
CA TYR A 410 8.69 -12.39 -80.41
C TYR A 410 8.39 -13.89 -80.51
N ASN A 411 8.22 -14.60 -79.35
CA ASN A 411 7.88 -16.02 -79.35
C ASN A 411 6.47 -16.27 -79.91
N ASN A 412 5.51 -15.43 -79.58
CA ASN A 412 4.15 -15.49 -80.15
C ASN A 412 4.18 -15.31 -81.68
N ALA A 413 4.96 -14.35 -82.17
CA ALA A 413 5.13 -14.14 -83.61
C ALA A 413 5.68 -15.41 -84.29
N LYS A 414 6.74 -15.96 -83.75
CA LYS A 414 7.32 -17.23 -84.28
C LYS A 414 6.34 -18.38 -84.23
N TYR A 415 5.56 -18.47 -83.15
CA TYR A 415 4.53 -19.51 -83.06
C TYR A 415 3.46 -19.36 -84.14
N TYR A 416 2.93 -18.15 -84.34
CA TYR A 416 1.95 -17.99 -85.43
C TYR A 416 2.53 -18.10 -86.79
N GLU A 417 3.78 -17.69 -87.07
CA GLU A 417 4.47 -17.94 -88.34
C GLU A 417 4.59 -19.41 -88.60
N LYS A 418 4.97 -20.23 -87.61
CA LYS A 418 5.04 -21.67 -87.71
C LYS A 418 3.67 -22.31 -88.08
N LEU A 419 2.61 -21.86 -87.42
CA LEU A 419 1.26 -22.30 -87.73
C LEU A 419 0.87 -21.98 -89.21
N ALA A 420 1.22 -20.76 -89.66
CA ALA A 420 0.97 -20.35 -91.02
C ALA A 420 1.72 -21.25 -92.06
N GLN A 421 2.94 -21.61 -91.79
CA GLN A 421 3.75 -22.51 -92.64
C GLN A 421 3.24 -23.90 -92.70
N THR A 422 2.60 -24.38 -91.62
CA THR A 422 2.15 -25.80 -91.54
C THR A 422 0.68 -26.01 -91.86
N THR A 423 -0.11 -24.97 -92.09
CA THR A 423 -1.54 -25.08 -92.41
C THR A 423 -1.76 -25.13 -93.90
N TYR A 424 -2.66 -26.05 -94.34
CA TYR A 424 -3.07 -26.19 -95.75
C TYR A 424 -4.29 -25.34 -96.12
N ASN A 425 -5.04 -24.88 -95.12
CA ASN A 425 -6.19 -24.00 -95.32
C ASN A 425 -5.69 -22.58 -95.61
N TYR A 426 -6.02 -22.03 -96.74
CA TYR A 426 -5.56 -20.72 -97.19
C TYR A 426 -6.01 -19.58 -96.28
N GLU A 427 -7.28 -19.56 -95.94
CA GLU A 427 -7.80 -18.47 -95.07
C GLU A 427 -7.15 -18.46 -93.65
N ALA A 428 -6.97 -19.69 -93.10
CA ALA A 428 -6.26 -19.86 -91.86
C ALA A 428 -4.78 -19.46 -91.97
N LYS A 429 -4.12 -19.76 -93.08
CA LYS A 429 -2.73 -19.34 -93.35
C LYS A 429 -2.55 -17.86 -93.36
N VAL A 430 -3.40 -17.15 -94.10
CA VAL A 430 -3.40 -15.66 -94.14
C VAL A 430 -3.68 -15.11 -92.78
N SER A 431 -4.64 -15.64 -91.99
CA SER A 431 -4.95 -15.22 -90.65
C SER A 431 -3.75 -15.40 -89.72
N TYR A 432 -3.06 -16.56 -89.75
CA TYR A 432 -1.89 -16.76 -88.88
C TYR A 432 -0.71 -15.85 -89.28
N TYR A 433 -0.44 -15.65 -90.59
CA TYR A 433 0.59 -14.69 -91.00
C TYR A 433 0.25 -13.25 -90.54
N SER A 434 -1.00 -12.83 -90.59
CA SER A 434 -1.42 -11.54 -90.12
C SER A 434 -1.20 -11.38 -88.62
N LYS A 435 -1.48 -12.45 -87.84
CA LYS A 435 -1.19 -12.44 -86.38
C LYS A 435 0.32 -12.42 -86.12
N ALA A 436 1.13 -13.23 -86.84
CA ALA A 436 2.57 -13.21 -86.69
C ALA A 436 3.15 -11.81 -86.97
N ARG A 437 2.71 -11.18 -88.03
CA ARG A 437 3.10 -9.79 -88.39
C ARG A 437 2.83 -8.81 -87.24
N MET A 438 1.62 -8.88 -86.69
CA MET A 438 1.23 -7.96 -85.59
C MET A 438 2.11 -8.19 -84.34
N GLU A 439 2.34 -9.42 -83.97
CA GLU A 439 3.21 -9.78 -82.87
C GLU A 439 4.67 -9.36 -83.06
N TYR A 440 5.21 -9.49 -84.31
CA TYR A 440 6.53 -8.97 -84.66
C TYR A 440 6.61 -7.44 -84.54
N ILE A 441 5.59 -6.71 -84.98
CA ILE A 441 5.51 -5.24 -84.82
C ILE A 441 5.49 -4.88 -83.31
N ASN A 442 4.71 -5.58 -82.54
CA ASN A 442 4.67 -5.39 -81.07
C ASN A 442 6.06 -5.66 -80.43
N ALA A 443 6.77 -6.70 -80.86
CA ALA A 443 8.10 -7.02 -80.36
C ALA A 443 9.12 -5.92 -80.64
N LEU A 444 9.06 -5.28 -81.86
CA LEU A 444 9.93 -4.11 -82.18
C LEU A 444 9.84 -2.99 -81.19
N ALA A 445 8.67 -2.74 -80.62
CA ALA A 445 8.46 -1.66 -79.64
C ALA A 445 9.26 -1.89 -78.35
N TYR A 446 9.70 -3.10 -78.03
CA TYR A 446 10.35 -3.47 -76.74
C TYR A 446 11.81 -3.89 -76.89
N THR A 447 12.42 -3.78 -78.07
CA THR A 447 13.84 -4.16 -78.26
C THR A 447 14.62 -2.99 -78.91
N THR A 448 15.86 -2.79 -78.43
CA THR A 448 16.85 -1.92 -79.02
C THR A 448 18.00 -2.71 -79.67
N ASN A 449 17.93 -4.02 -79.61
CA ASN A 449 18.96 -4.93 -80.15
C ASN A 449 18.86 -4.97 -81.68
N SER A 450 19.86 -4.40 -82.35
CA SER A 450 19.91 -4.29 -83.79
C SER A 450 19.80 -5.63 -84.55
N TYR A 451 20.27 -6.71 -83.92
CA TYR A 451 20.14 -8.05 -84.49
C TYR A 451 18.66 -8.46 -84.61
N TYR A 452 17.91 -8.33 -83.49
CA TYR A 452 16.48 -8.68 -83.53
C TYR A 452 15.65 -7.69 -84.36
N ILE A 453 16.01 -6.43 -84.37
CA ILE A 453 15.33 -5.44 -85.23
C ILE A 453 15.47 -5.85 -86.69
N ASN A 454 16.66 -6.17 -87.17
CA ASN A 454 16.88 -6.61 -88.55
C ASN A 454 16.15 -7.94 -88.84
N GLU A 455 16.28 -8.93 -87.99
CA GLU A 455 15.59 -10.22 -88.16
C GLU A 455 14.07 -10.04 -88.26
N ILE A 456 13.47 -9.27 -87.37
CA ILE A 456 12.02 -9.03 -87.33
C ILE A 456 11.58 -8.31 -88.61
N ASN A 457 12.31 -7.26 -89.03
CA ASN A 457 11.99 -6.57 -90.26
C ASN A 457 12.06 -7.44 -91.52
N GLU A 458 13.03 -8.34 -91.58
CA GLU A 458 13.10 -9.35 -92.62
C GLU A 458 11.90 -10.27 -92.60
N ARG A 459 11.48 -10.74 -91.39
CA ARG A 459 10.29 -11.61 -91.23
C ARG A 459 9.00 -10.90 -91.66
N ILE A 460 8.83 -9.61 -91.26
CA ILE A 460 7.68 -8.84 -91.64
C ILE A 460 7.65 -8.66 -93.18
N SER A 461 8.79 -8.34 -93.77
CA SER A 461 8.89 -8.18 -95.25
C SER A 461 8.56 -9.49 -96.00
N PHE A 462 9.04 -10.64 -95.47
CA PHE A 462 8.69 -11.98 -95.99
C PHE A 462 7.18 -12.30 -95.88
N ILE A 463 6.58 -11.99 -94.77
CA ILE A 463 5.14 -12.15 -94.53
C ILE A 463 4.32 -11.27 -95.46
N ASP A 464 4.70 -10.03 -95.64
CA ASP A 464 4.01 -9.06 -96.48
C ASP A 464 4.08 -9.47 -97.95
N ALA A 465 5.22 -9.99 -98.41
CA ALA A 465 5.37 -10.52 -99.72
C ALA A 465 4.51 -11.77 -99.94
N THR A 466 4.49 -12.72 -98.95
CA THR A 466 3.74 -13.95 -99.07
C THR A 466 2.22 -13.70 -99.07
N ILE A 467 1.69 -12.83 -98.23
CA ILE A 467 0.27 -12.48 -98.23
C ILE A 467 -0.12 -11.67 -99.51
N GLY A 468 0.77 -10.82 -100.00
CA GLY A 468 0.54 -9.98 -101.18
C GLY A 468 0.55 -10.80 -102.48
N THR A 469 1.44 -11.74 -102.65
CA THR A 469 1.50 -12.66 -103.80
C THR A 469 0.35 -13.63 -103.81
N ASP A 470 -0.04 -14.16 -102.63
CA ASP A 470 -1.19 -15.07 -102.60
C ASP A 470 -2.55 -14.35 -102.85
N TYR A 471 -2.63 -13.04 -102.69
CA TYR A 471 -3.82 -12.22 -103.02
C TYR A 471 -3.99 -12.04 -104.49
N GLN A 472 -2.85 -12.09 -105.22
CA GLN A 472 -2.86 -11.95 -106.71
C GLN A 472 -3.18 -13.29 -107.40
N ILE A 473 -2.95 -14.40 -106.77
CA ILE A 473 -3.23 -15.74 -107.38
C ILE A 473 -4.72 -16.06 -107.35
N LYS A 474 -5.54 -15.36 -106.57
CA LYS A 474 -7.00 -15.59 -106.46
C LYS A 474 -7.86 -14.66 -107.26
N LYS A 475 -7.27 -13.77 -108.06
CA LYS A 475 -7.95 -13.00 -109.05
C LYS A 475 -7.76 -13.63 -110.44
#